data_8a639e91003d2314a75413bd9e10a2c9
#
_entry.id   8a639e91003d2314a75413bd9e10a2c9
#
_cell.length_a   1.000
_cell.length_b   1.000
_cell.length_c   1.000
_cell.angle_alpha   90.00
_cell.angle_beta   90.00
_cell.angle_gamma   90.00
#
_symmetry.space_group_name_H-M   'P 1'
#
loop_
_entity.id
_entity.type
_entity.pdbx_description
1 polymer ?
#
loop_
_entity_poly.entity_id
_entity_poly.type
_entity_poly.pdbx_seq_one_letter_code
_entity_poly.pdbx_strand_id
1 'polypeptide(L)'
;QGGVELLIDALKTAGGGTWFRVAERQGLDHLVRERQIIRSGREEVAKALGEDPQNLGPMLFAGMIIEGGIIGYDTNIKTGGRGARLLGIGKSKRYQQDVVTVSIRAVSVLTGEVLLNVQAKKTILSYGGAGDIFRFVDNATTLVEYEDGVGNNESVTYAVRTAIEAAVLELVYQGHDRGYWTIKEEENE
;
A
#
# COMPACT_ATOMS: atom_id res chain seq x y z
N GLN A 1 -4.12 -4.07 -11.21
CA GLN A 1 -4.39 -5.02 -10.10
C GLN A 1 -3.32 -4.93 -9.00
N GLY A 2 -2.02 -4.85 -9.32
CA GLY A 2 -0.96 -4.85 -8.31
C GLY A 2 -0.98 -3.67 -7.32
N GLY A 3 -1.45 -2.50 -7.71
CA GLY A 3 -1.49 -1.33 -6.83
C GLY A 3 -2.46 -1.47 -5.65
N VAL A 4 -3.57 -2.15 -5.84
CA VAL A 4 -4.55 -2.40 -4.78
C VAL A 4 -4.02 -3.41 -3.77
N GLU A 5 -3.34 -4.45 -4.24
CA GLU A 5 -2.70 -5.44 -3.37
C GLU A 5 -1.62 -4.79 -2.50
N LEU A 6 -0.80 -3.91 -3.08
CA LEU A 6 0.21 -3.15 -2.33
C LEU A 6 -0.42 -2.20 -1.31
N LEU A 7 -1.57 -1.59 -1.63
CA LEU A 7 -2.30 -0.75 -0.70
C LEU A 7 -2.89 -1.56 0.48
N ILE A 8 -3.48 -2.72 0.18
CA ILE A 8 -4.00 -3.64 1.22
C ILE A 8 -2.86 -4.07 2.15
N ASP A 9 -1.71 -4.45 1.57
CA ASP A 9 -0.52 -4.86 2.33
C ASP A 9 -0.03 -3.71 3.24
N ALA A 10 0.12 -2.50 2.70
CA ALA A 10 0.52 -1.32 3.45
C ALA A 10 -0.44 -1.00 4.60
N LEU A 11 -1.76 -1.07 4.38
CA LEU A 11 -2.76 -0.85 5.41
C LEU A 11 -2.73 -1.94 6.48
N LYS A 12 -2.54 -3.20 6.09
CA LYS A 12 -2.49 -4.32 7.02
C LYS A 12 -1.23 -4.35 7.88
N THR A 13 -0.12 -3.82 7.39
CA THR A 13 1.16 -3.78 8.10
C THR A 13 1.37 -2.49 8.90
N ALA A 14 0.63 -1.42 8.59
CA ALA A 14 0.72 -0.15 9.30
C ALA A 14 0.49 -0.30 10.81
N GLY A 15 1.31 0.39 11.63
CA GLY A 15 1.24 0.33 13.09
C GLY A 15 1.44 -1.09 13.65
N GLY A 16 2.38 -1.86 13.09
CA GLY A 16 2.60 -3.25 13.50
C GLY A 16 1.41 -4.17 13.20
N GLY A 17 0.57 -3.80 12.23
CA GLY A 17 -0.62 -4.57 11.85
C GLY A 17 -1.85 -4.32 12.74
N THR A 18 -1.81 -3.32 13.59
CA THR A 18 -2.88 -3.06 14.58
C THR A 18 -3.81 -1.90 14.20
N TRP A 19 -3.39 -1.01 13.30
CA TRP A 19 -4.15 0.22 13.03
C TRP A 19 -5.41 0.01 12.20
N PHE A 20 -5.42 -0.95 11.27
CA PHE A 20 -6.53 -1.12 10.34
C PHE A 20 -7.10 -2.53 10.32
N ARG A 21 -8.42 -2.60 10.25
CA ARG A 21 -9.15 -3.80 9.85
C ARG A 21 -9.59 -3.61 8.41
N VAL A 22 -8.91 -4.27 7.49
CA VAL A 22 -9.18 -4.12 6.05
C VAL A 22 -10.30 -5.09 5.64
N ALA A 23 -11.39 -4.55 5.10
CA ALA A 23 -12.50 -5.33 4.59
C ALA A 23 -12.32 -5.59 3.08
N GLU A 24 -12.56 -6.85 2.67
CA GLU A 24 -12.52 -7.24 1.26
C GLU A 24 -13.62 -6.53 0.46
N ARG A 25 -13.24 -5.90 -0.65
CA ARG A 25 -14.16 -5.23 -1.57
C ARG A 25 -13.90 -5.52 -3.05
N GLN A 26 -12.71 -6.01 -3.43
CA GLN A 26 -12.43 -6.46 -4.80
C GLN A 26 -13.12 -7.78 -5.11
N GLY A 27 -13.04 -8.74 -4.20
CA GLY A 27 -13.66 -10.06 -4.30
C GLY A 27 -15.07 -10.12 -3.68
N LEU A 28 -15.76 -9.00 -3.54
CA LEU A 28 -17.05 -8.95 -2.84
C LEU A 28 -18.11 -9.89 -3.43
N ASP A 29 -18.17 -9.99 -4.77
CA ASP A 29 -19.13 -10.87 -5.44
C ASP A 29 -18.87 -12.35 -5.13
N HIS A 30 -17.60 -12.75 -5.10
CA HIS A 30 -17.20 -14.10 -4.72
C HIS A 30 -17.55 -14.39 -3.26
N LEU A 31 -17.27 -13.42 -2.38
CA LEU A 31 -17.58 -13.54 -0.96
C LEU A 31 -19.10 -13.64 -0.71
N VAL A 32 -19.90 -12.83 -1.39
CA VAL A 32 -21.35 -12.86 -1.28
C VAL A 32 -21.90 -14.20 -1.78
N ARG A 33 -21.39 -14.72 -2.90
CA ARG A 33 -21.78 -16.02 -3.45
C ARG A 33 -21.44 -17.15 -2.48
N GLU A 34 -20.25 -17.16 -1.91
CA GLU A 34 -19.85 -18.17 -0.93
C GLU A 34 -20.73 -18.13 0.32
N ARG A 35 -21.07 -16.93 0.81
CA ARG A 35 -22.01 -16.78 1.93
C ARG A 35 -23.41 -17.31 1.61
N GLN A 36 -23.88 -17.20 0.37
CA GLN A 36 -25.15 -17.78 -0.07
C GLN A 36 -25.11 -19.31 -0.04
N ILE A 37 -24.01 -19.90 -0.54
CA ILE A 37 -23.80 -21.36 -0.51
C ILE A 37 -23.83 -21.89 0.93
N ILE A 38 -23.07 -21.24 1.83
CA ILE A 38 -23.05 -21.61 3.25
C ILE A 38 -24.44 -21.50 3.88
N ARG A 39 -25.18 -20.42 3.57
CA ARG A 39 -26.54 -20.24 4.10
C ARG A 39 -27.46 -21.36 3.65
N SER A 40 -27.48 -21.67 2.34
CA SER A 40 -28.31 -22.76 1.80
C SER A 40 -27.96 -24.11 2.43
N GLY A 41 -26.65 -24.42 2.55
CA GLY A 41 -26.20 -25.65 3.19
C GLY A 41 -26.62 -25.76 4.66
N ARG A 42 -26.55 -24.65 5.43
CA ARG A 42 -27.04 -24.61 6.83
C ARG A 42 -28.54 -24.80 6.93
N GLU A 43 -29.32 -24.20 6.03
CA GLU A 43 -30.76 -24.35 5.97
C GLU A 43 -31.18 -25.82 5.69
N GLU A 44 -30.47 -26.49 4.75
CA GLU A 44 -30.73 -27.91 4.46
C GLU A 44 -30.40 -28.82 5.65
N VAL A 45 -29.26 -28.59 6.31
CA VAL A 45 -28.87 -29.39 7.49
C VAL A 45 -29.86 -29.16 8.65
N ALA A 46 -30.20 -27.91 8.95
CA ALA A 46 -31.14 -27.55 10.00
C ALA A 46 -32.51 -28.20 9.77
N LYS A 47 -33.00 -28.15 8.52
CA LYS A 47 -34.24 -28.83 8.14
C LYS A 47 -34.20 -30.35 8.35
N ALA A 48 -33.05 -30.97 8.02
CA ALA A 48 -32.89 -32.42 8.22
C ALA A 48 -32.86 -32.81 9.72
N LEU A 49 -32.37 -31.92 10.58
CA LEU A 49 -32.25 -32.14 12.02
C LEU A 49 -33.49 -31.66 12.80
N GLY A 50 -34.39 -30.92 12.15
CA GLY A 50 -35.55 -30.30 12.84
C GLY A 50 -35.15 -29.12 13.74
N GLU A 51 -34.04 -28.45 13.42
CA GLU A 51 -33.49 -27.32 14.14
C GLU A 51 -33.60 -26.02 13.35
N ASP A 52 -33.42 -24.88 14.02
CA ASP A 52 -33.31 -23.58 13.35
C ASP A 52 -31.92 -23.40 12.70
N PRO A 53 -31.84 -22.85 11.47
CA PRO A 53 -30.57 -22.64 10.81
C PRO A 53 -29.73 -21.59 11.54
N GLN A 54 -28.46 -21.91 11.78
CA GLN A 54 -27.51 -20.95 12.34
C GLN A 54 -27.24 -19.82 11.36
N ASN A 55 -27.50 -18.58 11.74
CA ASN A 55 -27.21 -17.42 10.94
C ASN A 55 -25.69 -17.17 10.80
N LEU A 56 -25.28 -16.75 9.59
CA LEU A 56 -23.99 -16.11 9.41
C LEU A 56 -24.06 -14.71 10.04
N GLY A 57 -23.09 -14.38 10.88
CA GLY A 57 -22.94 -13.02 11.38
C GLY A 57 -22.82 -11.99 10.25
N PRO A 58 -23.02 -10.69 10.54
CA PRO A 58 -22.83 -9.64 9.53
C PRO A 58 -21.38 -9.60 9.04
N MET A 59 -21.19 -9.14 7.81
CA MET A 59 -19.87 -8.81 7.30
C MET A 59 -19.32 -7.57 8.01
N LEU A 60 -18.01 -7.41 7.98
CA LEU A 60 -17.36 -6.22 8.49
C LEU A 60 -17.83 -4.97 7.74
N PHE A 61 -18.35 -3.99 8.47
CA PHE A 61 -18.68 -2.67 7.93
C PHE A 61 -17.42 -1.82 7.89
N ALA A 62 -17.16 -1.18 6.73
CA ALA A 62 -16.10 -0.21 6.59
C ALA A 62 -16.64 1.19 6.92
N GLY A 63 -15.98 1.92 7.80
CA GLY A 63 -16.28 3.34 8.07
C GLY A 63 -15.72 4.28 7.01
N MET A 64 -14.67 3.83 6.34
CA MET A 64 -13.99 4.59 5.27
C MET A 64 -13.70 3.73 4.07
N ILE A 65 -13.71 4.34 2.90
CA ILE A 65 -13.12 3.80 1.67
C ILE A 65 -11.78 4.48 1.49
N ILE A 66 -10.72 3.68 1.33
CA ILE A 66 -9.39 4.17 0.95
C ILE A 66 -9.14 3.74 -0.48
N GLU A 67 -8.92 4.70 -1.34
CA GLU A 67 -8.67 4.49 -2.75
C GLU A 67 -7.59 5.42 -3.27
N GLY A 68 -6.94 5.03 -4.34
CA GLY A 68 -5.89 5.84 -4.92
C GLY A 68 -5.27 5.19 -6.14
N GLY A 69 -4.17 5.76 -6.56
CA GLY A 69 -3.45 5.26 -7.72
C GLY A 69 -2.12 5.98 -7.95
N ILE A 70 -1.38 5.46 -8.90
CA ILE A 70 -0.17 6.10 -9.41
C ILE A 70 -0.62 7.22 -10.33
N ILE A 71 -0.27 8.47 -9.98
CA ILE A 71 -0.61 9.67 -10.75
C ILE A 71 0.56 10.23 -11.56
N GLY A 72 1.76 9.71 -11.34
CA GLY A 72 2.95 10.07 -12.09
C GLY A 72 4.01 8.98 -12.03
N TYR A 73 4.65 8.74 -13.17
CA TYR A 73 5.79 7.87 -13.28
C TYR A 73 6.75 8.43 -14.33
N ASP A 74 7.93 8.84 -13.89
CA ASP A 74 8.96 9.42 -14.75
C ASP A 74 10.24 8.60 -14.63
N THR A 75 10.80 8.21 -15.78
CA THR A 75 12.11 7.55 -15.86
C THR A 75 13.08 8.43 -16.64
N ASN A 76 14.21 8.74 -16.05
CA ASN A 76 15.24 9.54 -16.67
C ASN A 76 16.61 8.88 -16.53
N ILE A 77 17.38 8.91 -17.62
CA ILE A 77 18.81 8.52 -17.59
C ILE A 77 19.64 9.78 -17.39
N LYS A 78 20.46 9.77 -16.35
CA LYS A 78 21.32 10.90 -15.96
C LYS A 78 22.78 10.49 -15.83
N THR A 79 23.65 11.49 -15.85
CA THR A 79 25.06 11.33 -15.61
C THR A 79 25.53 12.36 -14.59
N GLY A 80 26.46 11.98 -13.71
CA GLY A 80 27.07 12.87 -12.73
C GLY A 80 26.06 13.42 -11.68
N GLY A 81 26.44 14.52 -11.06
CA GLY A 81 25.63 15.22 -10.08
C GLY A 81 25.48 14.50 -8.75
N ARG A 82 24.42 14.88 -8.01
CA ARG A 82 24.15 14.34 -6.68
C ARG A 82 23.80 12.84 -6.72
N GLY A 83 23.07 12.39 -7.75
CA GLY A 83 22.68 11.00 -7.90
C GLY A 83 23.88 10.08 -8.10
N ALA A 84 24.86 10.45 -8.92
CA ALA A 84 26.08 9.67 -9.09
C ALA A 84 26.88 9.56 -7.79
N ARG A 85 26.91 10.62 -6.98
CA ARG A 85 27.57 10.61 -5.66
C ARG A 85 26.86 9.67 -4.68
N LEU A 86 25.53 9.69 -4.65
CA LEU A 86 24.73 8.80 -3.78
C LEU A 86 24.93 7.33 -4.15
N LEU A 87 25.02 7.03 -5.44
CA LEU A 87 25.29 5.66 -5.93
C LEU A 87 26.78 5.26 -5.79
N GLY A 88 27.69 6.17 -5.40
CA GLY A 88 29.12 5.89 -5.32
C GLY A 88 29.80 5.63 -6.66
N ILE A 89 29.22 6.12 -7.76
CA ILE A 89 29.72 5.93 -9.13
C ILE A 89 30.45 7.18 -9.65
N GLY A 90 31.33 6.96 -10.62
CA GLY A 90 32.07 8.06 -11.27
C GLY A 90 31.14 9.02 -12.00
N LYS A 91 31.57 10.31 -12.10
CA LYS A 91 30.78 11.40 -12.72
C LYS A 91 30.40 11.16 -14.19
N SER A 92 31.10 10.30 -14.90
CA SER A 92 30.85 9.94 -16.30
C SER A 92 29.92 8.73 -16.45
N LYS A 93 29.61 8.04 -15.37
CA LYS A 93 28.73 6.89 -15.42
C LYS A 93 27.26 7.32 -15.51
N ARG A 94 26.48 6.53 -16.27
CA ARG A 94 25.03 6.72 -16.42
C ARG A 94 24.31 5.99 -15.29
N TYR A 95 23.24 6.59 -14.81
CA TYR A 95 22.31 5.96 -13.87
C TYR A 95 20.87 6.30 -14.24
N GLN A 96 19.96 5.45 -13.86
CA GLN A 96 18.52 5.66 -14.04
C GLN A 96 17.94 6.31 -12.78
N GLN A 97 17.08 7.28 -12.99
CA GLN A 97 16.29 7.90 -11.94
C GLN A 97 14.82 7.64 -12.25
N ASP A 98 14.17 6.87 -11.40
CA ASP A 98 12.73 6.62 -11.44
C ASP A 98 12.04 7.46 -10.37
N VAL A 99 10.99 8.16 -10.77
CA VAL A 99 10.18 8.98 -9.87
C VAL A 99 8.75 8.49 -9.95
N VAL A 100 8.22 8.01 -8.83
CA VAL A 100 6.84 7.56 -8.69
C VAL A 100 6.09 8.53 -7.81
N THR A 101 4.91 8.95 -8.24
CA THR A 101 3.97 9.75 -7.45
C THR A 101 2.68 8.97 -7.29
N VAL A 102 2.27 8.74 -6.06
CA VAL A 102 0.98 8.12 -5.72
C VAL A 102 0.07 9.14 -5.04
N SER A 103 -1.23 8.98 -5.24
CA SER A 103 -2.26 9.72 -4.53
C SER A 103 -3.20 8.74 -3.85
N ILE A 104 -3.51 8.97 -2.58
CA ILE A 104 -4.46 8.18 -1.80
C ILE A 104 -5.45 9.12 -1.15
N ARG A 105 -6.74 8.77 -1.20
CA ARG A 105 -7.81 9.52 -0.55
C ARG A 105 -8.61 8.62 0.39
N ALA A 106 -9.09 9.21 1.47
CA ALA A 106 -10.02 8.59 2.40
C ALA A 106 -11.40 9.23 2.26
N VAL A 107 -12.42 8.41 2.02
CA VAL A 107 -13.81 8.84 1.84
C VAL A 107 -14.66 8.25 2.95
N SER A 108 -15.42 9.08 3.64
CA SER A 108 -16.41 8.65 4.62
C SER A 108 -17.54 7.87 3.95
N VAL A 109 -17.77 6.64 4.39
CA VAL A 109 -18.92 5.85 3.89
C VAL A 109 -20.24 6.47 4.36
N LEU A 110 -20.24 7.11 5.51
CA LEU A 110 -21.45 7.66 6.11
C LEU A 110 -21.95 8.92 5.38
N THR A 111 -21.03 9.80 4.97
CA THR A 111 -21.37 11.10 4.40
C THR A 111 -21.02 11.23 2.92
N GLY A 112 -20.15 10.36 2.38
CA GLY A 112 -19.58 10.50 1.04
C GLY A 112 -18.52 11.60 0.93
N GLU A 113 -18.14 12.23 2.04
CA GLU A 113 -17.13 13.28 2.06
C GLU A 113 -15.74 12.72 1.87
N VAL A 114 -14.92 13.38 1.04
CA VAL A 114 -13.49 13.12 0.94
C VAL A 114 -12.80 13.80 2.13
N LEU A 115 -12.49 13.02 3.16
CA LEU A 115 -11.89 13.51 4.40
C LEU A 115 -10.45 13.96 4.20
N LEU A 116 -9.69 13.17 3.43
CA LEU A 116 -8.28 13.37 3.18
C LEU A 116 -7.93 12.99 1.75
N ASN A 117 -6.98 13.74 1.19
CA ASN A 117 -6.31 13.40 -0.06
C ASN A 117 -4.81 13.71 0.11
N VAL A 118 -4.00 12.66 0.11
CA VAL A 118 -2.56 12.74 0.32
C VAL A 118 -1.82 12.28 -0.91
N GLN A 119 -0.63 12.83 -1.11
CA GLN A 119 0.27 12.43 -2.19
C GLN A 119 1.64 12.14 -1.61
N ALA A 120 2.26 11.06 -2.09
CA ALA A 120 3.64 10.73 -1.78
C ALA A 120 4.44 10.56 -3.07
N LYS A 121 5.66 11.08 -3.05
CA LYS A 121 6.59 11.02 -4.17
C LYS A 121 7.86 10.30 -3.73
N LYS A 122 8.24 9.25 -4.46
CA LYS A 122 9.48 8.51 -4.25
C LYS A 122 10.39 8.59 -5.46
N THR A 123 11.67 8.82 -5.18
CA THR A 123 12.72 8.84 -6.20
C THR A 123 13.71 7.72 -5.93
N ILE A 124 13.89 6.85 -6.91
CA ILE A 124 14.85 5.75 -6.85
C ILE A 124 15.93 5.97 -7.89
N LEU A 125 17.17 5.79 -7.47
CA LEU A 125 18.34 5.83 -8.31
C LEU A 125 18.84 4.40 -8.49
N SER A 126 19.01 3.96 -9.75
CA SER A 126 19.52 2.65 -10.08
C SER A 126 20.70 2.73 -11.03
N TYR A 127 21.69 1.88 -10.80
CA TYR A 127 22.88 1.76 -11.62
C TYR A 127 23.18 0.30 -11.92
N GLY A 128 23.33 -0.04 -13.23
CA GLY A 128 23.77 -1.35 -13.67
C GLY A 128 25.29 -1.44 -13.68
N GLY A 129 25.86 -2.34 -12.88
CA GLY A 129 27.28 -2.68 -12.91
C GLY A 129 27.59 -3.81 -13.90
N ALA A 130 28.87 -4.02 -14.22
CA ALA A 130 29.31 -5.16 -15.02
C ALA A 130 29.04 -6.47 -14.25
N GLY A 131 27.90 -7.09 -14.46
CA GLY A 131 27.45 -8.29 -13.75
C GLY A 131 25.96 -8.30 -13.41
N ASP A 132 25.16 -7.43 -14.04
CA ASP A 132 23.68 -7.37 -13.88
C ASP A 132 23.15 -7.16 -12.44
N ILE A 133 23.97 -6.63 -11.55
CA ILE A 133 23.55 -6.23 -10.20
C ILE A 133 23.17 -4.75 -10.23
N PHE A 134 21.87 -4.47 -10.03
CA PHE A 134 21.38 -3.10 -9.85
C PHE A 134 21.50 -2.69 -8.39
N ARG A 135 22.10 -1.53 -8.15
CA ARG A 135 22.09 -0.90 -6.83
C ARG A 135 21.04 0.18 -6.80
N PHE A 136 20.18 0.13 -5.80
CA PHE A 136 19.17 1.14 -5.55
C PHE A 136 19.56 2.01 -4.37
N VAL A 137 19.24 3.29 -4.48
CA VAL A 137 19.31 4.22 -3.35
C VAL A 137 17.97 4.90 -3.25
N ASP A 138 17.26 4.67 -2.15
CA ASP A 138 16.05 5.41 -1.82
C ASP A 138 16.43 6.82 -1.35
N ASN A 139 15.95 7.85 -2.05
CA ASN A 139 16.27 9.24 -1.76
C ASN A 139 15.10 9.95 -1.07
N ALA A 140 14.40 9.29 -0.17
CA ALA A 140 13.42 9.94 0.66
C ALA A 140 13.86 9.91 2.13
N THR A 141 14.24 11.07 2.62
CA THR A 141 14.47 11.36 4.04
C THR A 141 15.30 10.32 4.81
N THR A 142 16.60 10.37 4.63
CA THR A 142 17.68 9.92 5.57
C THR A 142 17.86 8.42 5.84
N LEU A 143 17.19 7.50 5.19
CA LEU A 143 17.57 6.09 5.24
C LEU A 143 18.06 5.65 3.86
N VAL A 144 19.36 5.51 3.72
CA VAL A 144 20.00 4.86 2.57
C VAL A 144 19.91 3.37 2.82
N GLU A 145 18.86 2.73 2.32
CA GLU A 145 18.82 1.28 2.25
C GLU A 145 19.47 0.84 0.95
N TYR A 146 20.57 0.10 1.07
CA TYR A 146 21.19 -0.57 -0.05
C TYR A 146 20.50 -1.91 -0.25
N GLU A 147 19.67 -2.03 -1.28
CA GLU A 147 19.22 -3.33 -1.75
C GLU A 147 19.95 -3.67 -3.06
N ASP A 148 20.59 -4.84 -3.07
CA ASP A 148 21.11 -5.45 -4.29
C ASP A 148 19.95 -6.23 -4.94
N GLY A 149 19.31 -5.64 -5.94
CA GLY A 149 18.20 -6.26 -6.69
C GLY A 149 18.62 -6.74 -8.07
N VAL A 150 18.03 -7.83 -8.52
CA VAL A 150 18.29 -8.44 -9.83
C VAL A 150 17.14 -8.10 -10.78
N GLY A 151 17.26 -7.01 -11.54
CA GLY A 151 16.35 -6.71 -12.66
C GLY A 151 15.67 -5.33 -12.62
N ASN A 152 15.39 -4.78 -13.82
CA ASN A 152 14.78 -3.45 -14.00
C ASN A 152 13.33 -3.34 -13.44
N ASN A 153 12.60 -4.45 -13.33
CA ASN A 153 11.22 -4.46 -12.85
C ASN A 153 11.11 -4.40 -11.32
N GLU A 154 12.14 -4.81 -10.61
CA GLU A 154 12.15 -4.81 -9.14
C GLU A 154 12.24 -3.39 -8.58
N SER A 155 13.04 -2.51 -9.20
CA SER A 155 13.16 -1.11 -8.77
C SER A 155 11.84 -0.35 -8.87
N VAL A 156 11.06 -0.60 -9.92
CA VAL A 156 9.74 0.04 -10.12
C VAL A 156 8.74 -0.45 -9.08
N THR A 157 8.67 -1.76 -8.85
CA THR A 157 7.78 -2.34 -7.86
C THR A 157 8.12 -1.85 -6.45
N TYR A 158 9.40 -1.79 -6.13
CA TYR A 158 9.90 -1.23 -4.87
C TYR A 158 9.52 0.25 -4.72
N ALA A 159 9.72 1.07 -5.77
CA ALA A 159 9.33 2.49 -5.76
C ALA A 159 7.84 2.69 -5.49
N VAL A 160 6.99 1.91 -6.15
CA VAL A 160 5.54 1.95 -5.99
C VAL A 160 5.15 1.52 -4.58
N ARG A 161 5.68 0.42 -4.08
CA ARG A 161 5.44 -0.06 -2.72
C ARG A 161 5.78 1.01 -1.68
N THR A 162 7.01 1.53 -1.73
CA THR A 162 7.49 2.52 -0.76
C THR A 162 6.71 3.83 -0.85
N ALA A 163 6.29 4.24 -2.05
CA ALA A 163 5.43 5.42 -2.22
C ALA A 163 4.04 5.21 -1.61
N ILE A 164 3.44 4.03 -1.77
CA ILE A 164 2.15 3.68 -1.18
C ILE A 164 2.25 3.64 0.35
N GLU A 165 3.27 3.01 0.90
CA GLU A 165 3.52 2.95 2.35
C GLU A 165 3.68 4.35 2.95
N ALA A 166 4.46 5.23 2.29
CA ALA A 166 4.63 6.61 2.72
C ALA A 166 3.30 7.39 2.66
N ALA A 167 2.48 7.18 1.62
CA ALA A 167 1.18 7.82 1.50
C ALA A 167 0.18 7.32 2.57
N VAL A 168 0.21 6.04 2.93
CA VAL A 168 -0.60 5.47 4.02
C VAL A 168 -0.22 6.09 5.35
N LEU A 169 1.07 6.20 5.66
CA LEU A 169 1.53 6.85 6.89
C LEU A 169 1.12 8.32 6.94
N GLU A 170 1.31 9.05 5.85
CA GLU A 170 0.91 10.46 5.76
C GLU A 170 -0.59 10.63 5.98
N LEU A 171 -1.41 9.75 5.39
CA LEU A 171 -2.86 9.75 5.58
C LEU A 171 -3.24 9.52 7.04
N VAL A 172 -2.58 8.60 7.73
CA VAL A 172 -2.82 8.30 9.15
C VAL A 172 -2.49 9.50 10.02
N TYR A 173 -1.33 10.12 9.82
CA TYR A 173 -0.91 11.27 10.62
C TYR A 173 -1.77 12.51 10.36
N GLN A 174 -2.07 12.83 9.09
CA GLN A 174 -2.95 13.94 8.78
C GLN A 174 -4.36 13.75 9.34
N GLY A 175 -4.90 12.54 9.33
CA GLY A 175 -6.20 12.25 9.91
C GLY A 175 -6.21 12.37 11.43
N HIS A 176 -5.13 11.99 12.09
CA HIS A 176 -4.93 12.21 13.51
C HIS A 176 -4.88 13.71 13.82
N ASP A 177 -4.06 14.48 13.11
CA ASP A 177 -3.91 15.93 13.31
C ASP A 177 -5.22 16.70 13.07
N ARG A 178 -6.05 16.23 12.15
CA ARG A 178 -7.38 16.81 11.89
C ARG A 178 -8.48 16.29 12.82
N GLY A 179 -8.16 15.37 13.73
CA GLY A 179 -9.10 14.82 14.70
C GLY A 179 -10.09 13.81 14.14
N TYR A 180 -9.87 13.24 12.97
CA TYR A 180 -10.72 12.18 12.40
C TYR A 180 -10.58 10.85 13.13
N TRP A 181 -9.41 10.59 13.71
CA TRP A 181 -9.10 9.43 14.54
C TRP A 181 -7.95 9.72 15.49
N THR A 182 -7.75 8.81 16.43
CA THR A 182 -6.64 8.87 17.39
C THR A 182 -5.72 7.67 17.15
N ILE A 183 -4.42 7.94 17.04
CA ILE A 183 -3.42 6.89 17.03
C ILE A 183 -3.23 6.44 18.48
N LYS A 184 -3.40 5.12 18.74
CA LYS A 184 -3.06 4.55 20.04
C LYS A 184 -1.54 4.51 20.15
N GLU A 185 -0.99 5.19 21.12
CA GLU A 185 0.39 5.00 21.54
C GLU A 185 0.49 3.62 22.18
N GLU A 186 1.54 2.84 21.84
CA GLU A 186 1.84 1.63 22.58
C GLU A 186 2.18 2.04 24.02
N GLU A 187 1.38 1.61 24.98
CA GLU A 187 1.77 1.65 26.39
C GLU A 187 2.98 0.73 26.53
N ASN A 188 4.17 1.32 26.62
CA ASN A 188 5.37 0.61 27.02
C ASN A 188 5.20 0.19 28.48
N GLU A 189 4.86 -1.09 28.70
CA GLU A 189 5.06 -1.77 29.98
C GLU A 189 6.53 -2.14 30.19
#